data_ff7988616ef7b4662cc6e9645bea9aa8
#
_entry.id   ff7988616ef7b4662cc6e9645bea9aa8
#
_cell.length_a   1.000
_cell.length_b   1.000
_cell.length_c   1.000
_cell.angle_alpha   90.00
_cell.angle_beta   90.00
_cell.angle_gamma   90.00
#
_symmetry.space_group_name_H-M   'P 1'
#
loop_
_entity.id
_entity.type
_entity.pdbx_description
1 polymer ?
#
loop_
_entity_poly.entity_id
_entity_poly.type
_entity_poly.pdbx_seq_one_letter_code
_entity_poly.pdbx_strand_id
1 'polypeptide(L)'
;GQIHRQLFLDTFLTVLIAFFLSLLLTLDFLPAFNQIVSGRISLGFFFSGQVLPVIVALILALSIIPSLYMSHKINSLSHSEYKSFTTGTRKRTIISGLSILQFAISIALVFATLTVRQQLTLTQTNGERYRDLIEIADWSGNHIQTFSEEIRRYPSIEEMCLSRSGIIQFNLRTMVLKDENGNELNYTLGQYEGDSTFLKVMKINILQGLSEREALKQYSTPVYINEQYARLLVPKGENPVGKPVRLYDTEFGKMEKEGEPIAIIAGIVENLYTGTLRQEVYPSLTYLTHTPPYNLVQVRLKKEHRAEALTLLQQTWEKINPNVPFEYQDIYEEFMLSNRKTIELAHLLIMYSIISLLLT
;
A
#
# COMPACT_ATOMS: atom_id res chain seq x y z
N GLY A 1 23.50 5.96 45.17
CA GLY A 1 24.68 5.50 44.55
C GLY A 1 24.71 4.05 44.05
N GLN A 2 25.37 3.16 44.78
CA GLN A 2 25.65 1.79 44.24
C GLN A 2 24.40 0.96 43.99
N ILE A 3 23.36 1.01 44.84
CA ILE A 3 22.11 0.30 44.71
C ILE A 3 21.35 0.70 43.44
N HIS A 4 21.28 1.99 43.15
CA HIS A 4 20.64 2.50 41.94
C HIS A 4 21.32 1.98 40.68
N ARG A 5 22.66 2.01 40.66
CA ARG A 5 23.43 1.51 39.50
C ARG A 5 23.26 0.04 39.30
N GLN A 6 23.22 -0.77 40.34
CA GLN A 6 23.03 -2.21 40.26
C GLN A 6 21.62 -2.56 39.78
N LEU A 7 20.58 -1.95 40.31
CA LEU A 7 19.20 -2.13 39.88
C LEU A 7 19.00 -1.73 38.41
N PHE A 8 19.60 -0.61 38.00
CA PHE A 8 19.55 -0.19 36.62
C PHE A 8 20.22 -1.21 35.68
N LEU A 9 21.43 -1.69 36.04
CA LEU A 9 22.14 -2.67 35.23
C LEU A 9 21.37 -3.99 35.12
N ASP A 10 20.79 -4.48 36.21
CA ASP A 10 19.97 -5.70 36.23
C ASP A 10 18.73 -5.55 35.34
N THR A 11 18.03 -4.43 35.45
CA THR A 11 16.84 -4.16 34.63
C THR A 11 17.22 -3.96 33.17
N PHE A 12 18.28 -3.22 32.90
CA PHE A 12 18.78 -2.98 31.54
C PHE A 12 19.19 -4.29 30.86
N LEU A 13 19.92 -5.17 31.55
CA LEU A 13 20.31 -6.47 31.03
C LEU A 13 19.10 -7.34 30.72
N THR A 14 18.09 -7.34 31.61
CA THR A 14 16.82 -8.06 31.41
C THR A 14 16.09 -7.56 30.16
N VAL A 15 15.95 -6.25 30.01
CA VAL A 15 15.30 -5.63 28.83
C VAL A 15 16.09 -5.92 27.55
N LEU A 16 17.43 -5.91 27.63
CA LEU A 16 18.29 -6.22 26.48
C LEU A 16 18.13 -7.69 26.05
N ILE A 17 18.10 -8.64 26.99
CA ILE A 17 17.83 -10.06 26.70
C ILE A 17 16.44 -10.21 26.08
N ALA A 18 15.42 -9.56 26.64
CA ALA A 18 14.05 -9.58 26.13
C ALA A 18 13.99 -8.98 24.69
N PHE A 19 14.75 -7.92 24.42
CA PHE A 19 14.85 -7.33 23.09
C PHE A 19 15.42 -8.32 22.06
N PHE A 20 16.54 -8.98 22.38
CA PHE A 20 17.12 -9.99 21.48
C PHE A 20 16.18 -11.18 21.28
N LEU A 21 15.52 -11.65 22.34
CA LEU A 21 14.53 -12.72 22.22
C LEU A 21 13.35 -12.31 21.34
N SER A 22 12.85 -11.09 21.52
CA SER A 22 11.80 -10.51 20.69
C SER A 22 12.22 -10.42 19.20
N LEU A 23 13.48 -10.05 18.95
CA LEU A 23 14.04 -9.99 17.59
C LEU A 23 14.05 -11.38 16.94
N LEU A 24 14.47 -12.41 17.69
CA LEU A 24 14.45 -13.80 17.22
C LEU A 24 13.02 -14.27 16.93
N LEU A 25 12.08 -14.01 17.84
CA LEU A 25 10.66 -14.33 17.62
C LEU A 25 10.11 -13.59 16.41
N THR A 26 10.48 -12.32 16.22
CA THR A 26 10.07 -11.53 15.06
C THR A 26 10.59 -12.15 13.76
N LEU A 27 11.82 -12.66 13.72
CA LEU A 27 12.40 -13.36 12.56
C LEU A 27 11.57 -14.58 12.17
N ASP A 28 11.16 -15.41 13.14
CA ASP A 28 10.38 -16.61 12.89
C ASP A 28 8.94 -16.29 12.46
N PHE A 29 8.33 -15.25 13.03
CA PHE A 29 6.97 -14.84 12.71
C PHE A 29 6.84 -13.91 11.50
N LEU A 30 7.93 -13.24 11.08
CA LEU A 30 7.92 -12.27 9.98
C LEU A 30 7.43 -12.86 8.64
N PRO A 31 7.78 -14.09 8.23
CA PRO A 31 7.24 -14.70 7.01
C PRO A 31 5.72 -14.91 7.10
N ALA A 32 5.22 -15.45 8.22
CA ALA A 32 3.79 -15.64 8.44
C ALA A 32 3.04 -14.30 8.51
N PHE A 33 3.63 -13.31 9.16
CA PHE A 33 3.10 -11.96 9.22
C PHE A 33 3.05 -11.30 7.83
N ASN A 34 4.12 -11.41 7.05
CA ASN A 34 4.17 -10.91 5.66
C ASN A 34 3.14 -11.60 4.75
N GLN A 35 2.81 -12.87 5.00
CA GLN A 35 1.72 -13.57 4.29
C GLN A 35 0.34 -13.04 4.69
N ILE A 36 0.11 -12.77 5.99
CA ILE A 36 -1.16 -12.24 6.49
C ILE A 36 -1.39 -10.79 6.04
N VAL A 37 -0.34 -9.98 6.08
CA VAL A 37 -0.38 -8.54 5.83
C VAL A 37 0.02 -8.22 4.38
N SER A 38 0.52 -9.22 3.63
CA SER A 38 1.03 -9.14 2.24
C SER A 38 1.96 -7.95 1.99
N GLY A 39 2.79 -7.65 2.98
CA GLY A 39 3.85 -6.66 2.88
C GLY A 39 5.21 -7.35 2.91
N ARG A 40 6.16 -6.90 2.14
CA ARG A 40 7.57 -7.32 2.27
C ARG A 40 8.28 -6.44 3.28
N ILE A 41 8.01 -6.66 4.56
CA ILE A 41 8.79 -6.01 5.61
C ILE A 41 10.11 -6.74 5.73
N SER A 42 11.19 -6.02 5.51
CA SER A 42 12.54 -6.53 5.73
C SER A 42 13.02 -6.16 7.13
N LEU A 43 13.93 -6.98 7.67
CA LEU A 43 14.60 -6.63 8.93
C LEU A 43 15.30 -5.27 8.90
N GLY A 44 15.77 -4.84 7.73
CA GLY A 44 16.39 -3.52 7.56
C GLY A 44 15.48 -2.35 7.95
N PHE A 45 14.16 -2.55 7.94
CA PHE A 45 13.20 -1.54 8.40
C PHE A 45 13.41 -1.18 9.89
N PHE A 46 13.67 -2.16 10.75
CA PHE A 46 13.87 -1.93 12.18
C PHE A 46 15.15 -1.16 12.50
N PHE A 47 16.13 -1.20 11.59
CA PHE A 47 17.39 -0.46 11.69
C PHE A 47 17.39 0.85 10.88
N SER A 48 16.23 1.27 10.35
CA SER A 48 16.10 2.54 9.66
C SER A 48 16.30 3.73 10.61
N GLY A 49 16.78 4.85 10.06
CA GLY A 49 17.05 6.07 10.85
C GLY A 49 15.82 6.66 11.56
N GLN A 50 14.60 6.27 11.17
CA GLN A 50 13.37 6.70 11.82
C GLN A 50 12.93 5.78 12.97
N VAL A 51 13.15 4.47 12.84
CA VAL A 51 12.66 3.46 13.79
C VAL A 51 13.68 3.16 14.88
N LEU A 52 14.96 3.14 14.55
CA LEU A 52 16.04 2.86 15.50
C LEU A 52 16.05 3.79 16.73
N PRO A 53 15.89 5.12 16.59
CA PRO A 53 15.82 6.01 17.77
C PRO A 53 14.63 5.71 18.69
N VAL A 54 13.48 5.31 18.12
CA VAL A 54 12.29 4.94 18.90
C VAL A 54 12.55 3.66 19.69
N ILE A 55 13.21 2.67 19.09
CA ILE A 55 13.60 1.42 19.76
C ILE A 55 14.55 1.73 20.93
N VAL A 56 15.58 2.53 20.70
CA VAL A 56 16.55 2.91 21.74
C VAL A 56 15.86 3.67 22.88
N ALA A 57 15.00 4.61 22.55
CA ALA A 57 14.22 5.35 23.56
C ALA A 57 13.33 4.42 24.39
N LEU A 58 12.68 3.42 23.75
CA LEU A 58 11.85 2.42 24.42
C LEU A 58 12.68 1.54 25.39
N ILE A 59 13.82 1.02 24.95
CA ILE A 59 14.73 0.22 25.79
C ILE A 59 15.18 1.04 27.02
N LEU A 60 15.56 2.30 26.82
CA LEU A 60 15.96 3.18 27.91
C LEU A 60 14.80 3.48 28.87
N ALA A 61 13.62 3.77 28.37
CA ALA A 61 12.44 4.04 29.19
C ALA A 61 12.05 2.81 30.05
N LEU A 62 12.00 1.61 29.44
CA LEU A 62 11.70 0.35 30.13
C LEU A 62 12.78 -0.06 31.13
N SER A 63 14.00 0.43 30.99
CA SER A 63 15.09 0.17 31.95
C SER A 63 15.11 1.18 33.09
N ILE A 64 14.91 2.47 32.79
CA ILE A 64 15.03 3.57 33.76
C ILE A 64 13.82 3.61 34.69
N ILE A 65 12.58 3.55 34.16
CA ILE A 65 11.37 3.75 34.96
C ILE A 65 11.23 2.71 36.07
N PRO A 66 11.31 1.38 35.81
CA PRO A 66 11.22 0.37 36.85
C PRO A 66 12.38 0.43 37.86
N SER A 67 13.61 0.73 37.39
CA SER A 67 14.77 0.80 38.27
C SER A 67 14.69 1.97 39.27
N LEU A 68 14.18 3.12 38.81
CA LEU A 68 13.93 4.27 39.68
C LEU A 68 12.83 3.97 40.73
N TYR A 69 11.72 3.36 40.27
CA TYR A 69 10.63 2.97 41.16
C TYR A 69 11.09 1.98 42.24
N MET A 70 11.79 0.88 41.85
CA MET A 70 12.31 -0.12 42.78
C MET A 70 13.34 0.50 43.73
N SER A 71 14.21 1.35 43.25
CA SER A 71 15.20 2.04 44.08
C SER A 71 14.56 2.94 45.13
N HIS A 72 13.51 3.68 44.74
CA HIS A 72 12.77 4.50 45.71
C HIS A 72 12.08 3.64 46.77
N LYS A 73 11.48 2.52 46.37
CA LYS A 73 10.83 1.59 47.30
C LYS A 73 11.80 0.91 48.25
N ILE A 74 12.98 0.49 47.76
CA ILE A 74 14.01 -0.12 48.63
C ILE A 74 14.54 0.87 49.67
N ASN A 75 14.73 2.11 49.32
CA ASN A 75 15.16 3.14 50.25
C ASN A 75 14.14 3.45 51.35
N SER A 76 12.86 3.09 51.13
CA SER A 76 11.79 3.30 52.12
C SER A 76 11.55 2.07 53.04
N LEU A 77 12.20 0.92 52.80
CA LEU A 77 12.03 -0.29 53.57
C LEU A 77 12.99 -0.36 54.79
N SER A 78 12.49 -0.89 55.92
CA SER A 78 13.33 -1.11 57.08
C SER A 78 14.28 -2.32 56.90
N HIS A 79 15.37 -2.36 57.68
CA HIS A 79 16.44 -3.38 57.52
C HIS A 79 15.95 -4.85 57.69
N SER A 80 14.87 -5.08 58.46
CA SER A 80 14.30 -6.41 58.72
C SER A 80 13.45 -6.91 57.54
N GLU A 81 12.76 -6.06 56.82
CA GLU A 81 11.94 -6.39 55.68
C GLU A 81 12.79 -6.68 54.41
N TYR A 82 13.98 -6.07 54.30
CA TYR A 82 14.92 -6.33 53.24
C TYR A 82 15.43 -7.78 53.18
N LYS A 83 15.69 -8.40 54.35
CA LYS A 83 16.16 -9.78 54.47
C LYS A 83 15.12 -10.81 54.01
N SER A 84 13.84 -10.57 54.24
CA SER A 84 12.73 -11.42 53.79
C SER A 84 12.51 -11.37 52.30
N PHE A 85 12.82 -10.24 51.67
CA PHE A 85 12.66 -10.05 50.19
C PHE A 85 13.72 -10.80 49.38
N THR A 86 14.89 -11.08 49.94
CA THR A 86 16.06 -11.63 49.23
C THR A 86 16.20 -13.14 49.27
N THR A 87 15.44 -13.89 50.13
CA THR A 87 15.66 -15.32 50.43
C THR A 87 14.89 -16.30 49.54
N GLY A 88 14.12 -15.88 48.56
CA GLY A 88 13.32 -16.75 47.68
C GLY A 88 13.92 -17.04 46.32
N THR A 89 15.10 -17.69 46.21
CA THR A 89 15.81 -17.89 44.94
C THR A 89 14.99 -18.57 43.84
N ARG A 90 14.22 -19.59 44.16
CA ARG A 90 13.42 -20.34 43.16
C ARG A 90 12.20 -19.57 42.64
N LYS A 91 11.50 -18.81 43.49
CA LYS A 91 10.42 -17.92 43.11
C LYS A 91 10.94 -16.75 42.25
N ARG A 92 12.13 -16.23 42.56
CA ARG A 92 12.78 -15.12 41.83
C ARG A 92 13.09 -15.50 40.38
N THR A 93 13.57 -16.73 40.12
CA THR A 93 13.90 -17.18 38.73
C THR A 93 12.65 -17.32 37.86
N ILE A 94 11.53 -17.84 38.41
CA ILE A 94 10.29 -17.98 37.66
C ILE A 94 9.66 -16.61 37.35
N ILE A 95 9.65 -15.68 38.32
CA ILE A 95 9.12 -14.33 38.16
C ILE A 95 9.98 -13.56 37.13
N SER A 96 11.31 -13.69 37.19
CA SER A 96 12.21 -13.07 36.19
C SER A 96 11.99 -13.64 34.80
N GLY A 97 11.80 -14.96 34.65
CA GLY A 97 11.50 -15.59 33.36
C GLY A 97 10.18 -15.09 32.74
N LEU A 98 9.13 -14.99 33.60
CA LEU A 98 7.83 -14.45 33.14
C LEU A 98 7.92 -12.98 32.74
N SER A 99 8.66 -12.16 33.49
CA SER A 99 8.89 -10.76 33.15
C SER A 99 9.64 -10.62 31.82
N ILE A 100 10.68 -11.43 31.59
CA ILE A 100 11.41 -11.43 30.31
C ILE A 100 10.46 -11.74 29.15
N LEU A 101 9.62 -12.77 29.30
CA LEU A 101 8.63 -13.14 28.27
C LEU A 101 7.64 -12.01 28.03
N GLN A 102 7.15 -11.37 29.08
CA GLN A 102 6.22 -10.24 29.00
C GLN A 102 6.84 -9.06 28.27
N PHE A 103 8.07 -8.68 28.61
CA PHE A 103 8.79 -7.62 27.90
C PHE A 103 9.02 -7.97 26.42
N ALA A 104 9.41 -9.23 26.12
CA ALA A 104 9.61 -9.69 24.77
C ALA A 104 8.32 -9.56 23.92
N ILE A 105 7.17 -9.99 24.46
CA ILE A 105 5.88 -9.87 23.81
C ILE A 105 5.52 -8.37 23.60
N SER A 106 5.69 -7.55 24.62
CA SER A 106 5.40 -6.10 24.52
C SER A 106 6.24 -5.42 23.44
N ILE A 107 7.53 -5.72 23.38
CA ILE A 107 8.42 -5.20 22.35
C ILE A 107 7.99 -5.68 20.96
N ALA A 108 7.69 -6.98 20.80
CA ALA A 108 7.20 -7.53 19.54
C ALA A 108 5.90 -6.87 19.06
N LEU A 109 4.96 -6.61 19.97
CA LEU A 109 3.71 -5.89 19.67
C LEU A 109 3.94 -4.45 19.26
N VAL A 110 4.90 -3.75 19.88
CA VAL A 110 5.27 -2.39 19.46
C VAL A 110 5.83 -2.40 18.02
N PHE A 111 6.71 -3.33 17.70
CA PHE A 111 7.22 -3.47 16.33
C PHE A 111 6.11 -3.76 15.34
N ALA A 112 5.23 -4.72 15.64
CA ALA A 112 4.07 -5.02 14.81
C ALA A 112 3.21 -3.77 14.58
N THR A 113 2.96 -3.00 15.64
CA THR A 113 2.17 -1.76 15.58
C THR A 113 2.82 -0.69 14.69
N LEU A 114 4.12 -0.44 14.83
CA LEU A 114 4.85 0.51 13.99
C LEU A 114 4.78 0.14 12.51
N THR A 115 4.96 -1.16 12.21
CA THR A 115 4.86 -1.70 10.87
C THR A 115 3.47 -1.50 10.26
N VAL A 116 2.44 -1.86 11.01
CA VAL A 116 1.05 -1.76 10.55
C VAL A 116 0.62 -0.30 10.42
N ARG A 117 1.10 0.60 11.30
CA ARG A 117 0.86 2.04 11.15
C ARG A 117 1.42 2.56 9.82
N GLN A 118 2.61 2.14 9.42
CA GLN A 118 3.19 2.53 8.14
C GLN A 118 2.33 2.05 6.96
N GLN A 119 1.82 0.82 7.01
CA GLN A 119 0.91 0.30 5.98
C GLN A 119 -0.41 1.06 5.96
N LEU A 120 -0.97 1.41 7.12
CA LEU A 120 -2.18 2.21 7.21
C LEU A 120 -1.98 3.60 6.57
N THR A 121 -0.84 4.24 6.84
CA THR A 121 -0.49 5.52 6.22
C THR A 121 -0.38 5.39 4.69
N LEU A 122 0.26 4.32 4.18
CA LEU A 122 0.34 4.05 2.75
C LEU A 122 -1.06 3.82 2.14
N THR A 123 -1.95 3.07 2.83
CA THR A 123 -3.33 2.87 2.39
C THR A 123 -4.07 4.20 2.28
N GLN A 124 -3.97 5.03 3.30
CA GLN A 124 -4.63 6.35 3.31
C GLN A 124 -4.07 7.25 2.20
N THR A 125 -2.76 7.35 2.08
CA THR A 125 -2.12 8.19 1.05
C THR A 125 -2.50 7.74 -0.37
N ASN A 126 -2.51 6.44 -0.64
CA ASN A 126 -2.93 5.93 -1.94
C ASN A 126 -4.44 6.07 -2.16
N GLY A 127 -5.26 5.90 -1.12
CA GLY A 127 -6.69 6.12 -1.17
C GLY A 127 -7.08 7.56 -1.49
N GLU A 128 -6.37 8.55 -0.94
CA GLU A 128 -6.63 9.98 -1.20
C GLU A 128 -6.57 10.34 -2.71
N ARG A 129 -5.79 9.60 -3.48
CA ARG A 129 -5.75 9.74 -4.95
C ARG A 129 -7.12 9.52 -5.59
N TYR A 130 -7.90 8.60 -5.04
CA TYR A 130 -9.23 8.21 -5.55
C TYR A 130 -10.38 8.99 -4.93
N ARG A 131 -10.09 9.92 -4.00
CA ARG A 131 -11.13 10.75 -3.39
C ARG A 131 -11.86 11.56 -4.45
N ASP A 132 -13.19 11.58 -4.33
CA ASP A 132 -14.11 12.26 -5.24
C ASP A 132 -14.04 11.77 -6.71
N LEU A 133 -13.47 10.59 -6.95
CA LEU A 133 -13.47 9.90 -8.22
C LEU A 133 -14.59 8.86 -8.25
N ILE A 134 -15.46 8.97 -9.23
CA ILE A 134 -16.51 7.97 -9.52
C ILE A 134 -16.32 7.38 -10.90
N GLU A 135 -16.79 6.17 -11.07
CA GLU A 135 -16.81 5.46 -12.33
C GLU A 135 -18.25 5.12 -12.71
N ILE A 136 -18.63 5.39 -13.95
CA ILE A 136 -19.94 5.09 -14.53
C ILE A 136 -19.68 4.19 -15.75
N ALA A 137 -20.37 3.04 -15.79
CA ALA A 137 -20.20 2.05 -16.84
C ALA A 137 -21.40 2.03 -17.78
N ASP A 138 -21.12 1.90 -19.08
CA ASP A 138 -22.10 1.54 -20.09
C ASP A 138 -21.58 0.34 -20.91
N TRP A 139 -21.94 -0.84 -20.47
CA TRP A 139 -21.51 -2.09 -21.14
C TRP A 139 -22.14 -2.29 -22.51
N SER A 140 -23.17 -1.51 -22.87
CA SER A 140 -23.68 -1.47 -24.24
C SER A 140 -22.75 -0.72 -25.19
N GLY A 141 -21.90 0.17 -24.64
CA GLY A 141 -20.94 0.98 -25.39
C GLY A 141 -21.55 2.07 -26.30
N ASN A 142 -22.87 2.21 -26.31
CA ASN A 142 -23.56 3.05 -27.28
C ASN A 142 -23.74 4.51 -26.86
N HIS A 143 -23.76 4.77 -25.55
CA HIS A 143 -24.17 6.06 -25.01
C HIS A 143 -23.09 6.77 -24.19
N ILE A 144 -22.03 6.08 -23.80
CA ILE A 144 -21.00 6.62 -22.91
C ILE A 144 -20.32 7.87 -23.49
N GLN A 145 -20.13 7.89 -24.80
CA GLN A 145 -19.51 9.05 -25.45
C GLN A 145 -20.44 10.25 -25.44
N THR A 146 -21.71 10.08 -25.84
CA THR A 146 -22.73 11.15 -25.79
C THR A 146 -22.92 11.66 -24.37
N PHE A 147 -22.97 10.76 -23.40
CA PHE A 147 -23.06 11.11 -21.99
C PHE A 147 -21.85 11.94 -21.55
N SER A 148 -20.63 11.52 -21.90
CA SER A 148 -19.40 12.22 -21.56
C SER A 148 -19.34 13.63 -22.13
N GLU A 149 -19.78 13.83 -23.38
CA GLU A 149 -19.81 15.13 -24.05
C GLU A 149 -20.77 16.10 -23.35
N GLU A 150 -21.92 15.61 -22.88
CA GLU A 150 -22.92 16.42 -22.17
C GLU A 150 -22.42 16.82 -20.78
N ILE A 151 -21.93 15.88 -19.99
CA ILE A 151 -21.51 16.15 -18.61
C ILE A 151 -20.23 16.99 -18.53
N ARG A 152 -19.40 17.01 -19.57
CA ARG A 152 -18.18 17.84 -19.62
C ARG A 152 -18.44 19.33 -19.41
N ARG A 153 -19.68 19.77 -19.62
CA ARG A 153 -20.09 21.17 -19.47
C ARG A 153 -20.45 21.55 -18.02
N TYR A 154 -20.52 20.57 -17.12
CA TYR A 154 -20.97 20.84 -15.75
C TYR A 154 -19.85 21.43 -14.89
N PRO A 155 -20.08 22.61 -14.27
CA PRO A 155 -19.07 23.26 -13.44
C PRO A 155 -18.67 22.45 -12.19
N SER A 156 -19.54 21.52 -11.76
CA SER A 156 -19.34 20.63 -10.63
C SER A 156 -18.38 19.47 -10.91
N ILE A 157 -18.02 19.28 -12.18
CA ILE A 157 -17.00 18.31 -12.61
C ILE A 157 -15.65 19.00 -12.62
N GLU A 158 -14.65 18.39 -11.99
CA GLU A 158 -13.28 18.88 -11.98
C GLU A 158 -12.54 18.40 -13.24
N GLU A 159 -12.55 17.09 -13.46
CA GLU A 159 -11.88 16.42 -14.56
C GLU A 159 -12.63 15.12 -14.91
N MET A 160 -12.46 14.66 -16.14
CA MET A 160 -13.02 13.37 -16.56
C MET A 160 -12.19 12.75 -17.67
N CYS A 161 -12.25 11.42 -17.77
CA CYS A 161 -11.66 10.65 -18.85
C CYS A 161 -12.59 9.51 -19.27
N LEU A 162 -12.38 9.07 -20.50
CA LEU A 162 -12.99 7.86 -21.03
C LEU A 162 -11.99 6.70 -20.99
N SER A 163 -12.46 5.51 -20.62
CA SER A 163 -11.60 4.35 -20.58
C SER A 163 -12.34 3.05 -20.96
N ARG A 164 -11.55 2.01 -21.20
CA ARG A 164 -12.06 0.67 -21.45
C ARG A 164 -11.98 -0.22 -20.23
N SER A 165 -11.16 0.15 -19.26
CA SER A 165 -10.98 -0.60 -18.01
C SER A 165 -11.06 0.34 -16.81
N GLY A 166 -11.61 -0.16 -15.70
CA GLY A 166 -11.58 0.53 -14.41
C GLY A 166 -10.18 0.62 -13.84
N ILE A 167 -10.00 1.52 -12.86
CA ILE A 167 -8.70 1.65 -12.19
C ILE A 167 -8.49 0.57 -11.12
N ILE A 168 -9.54 0.12 -10.46
CA ILE A 168 -9.48 -0.95 -9.46
C ILE A 168 -9.73 -2.30 -10.11
N GLN A 169 -10.70 -2.36 -11.02
CA GLN A 169 -11.02 -3.56 -11.82
C GLN A 169 -10.38 -3.43 -13.21
N PHE A 170 -9.09 -3.65 -13.27
CA PHE A 170 -8.31 -3.59 -14.51
C PHE A 170 -8.08 -4.97 -15.10
N ASN A 171 -7.73 -5.00 -16.37
CA ASN A 171 -7.44 -6.25 -17.06
C ASN A 171 -6.09 -6.81 -16.62
N LEU A 172 -6.07 -8.08 -16.24
CA LEU A 172 -4.85 -8.82 -15.97
C LEU A 172 -4.52 -9.68 -17.18
N ARG A 173 -3.27 -9.61 -17.62
CA ARG A 173 -2.74 -10.38 -18.74
C ARG A 173 -1.53 -11.17 -18.29
N THR A 174 -1.22 -12.26 -18.92
CA THR A 174 0.04 -12.98 -18.74
C THR A 174 1.04 -12.47 -19.75
N MET A 175 2.20 -12.03 -19.27
CA MET A 175 3.32 -11.63 -20.10
C MET A 175 4.44 -12.64 -19.97
N VAL A 176 5.02 -13.03 -21.09
CA VAL A 176 6.18 -13.92 -21.15
C VAL A 176 7.43 -13.09 -21.48
N LEU A 177 8.39 -13.06 -20.58
CA LEU A 177 9.71 -12.49 -20.83
C LEU A 177 10.73 -13.60 -20.89
N LYS A 178 11.82 -13.42 -21.66
CA LYS A 178 12.94 -14.35 -21.67
C LYS A 178 14.04 -13.79 -20.78
N ASP A 179 14.60 -14.63 -19.90
CA ASP A 179 15.78 -14.32 -19.12
C ASP A 179 17.04 -14.30 -19.99
N GLU A 180 18.20 -13.98 -19.40
CA GLU A 180 19.51 -13.97 -20.07
C GLU A 180 19.90 -15.33 -20.64
N ASN A 181 19.32 -16.42 -20.14
CA ASN A 181 19.57 -17.81 -20.57
C ASN A 181 18.56 -18.29 -21.61
N GLY A 182 17.58 -17.44 -21.98
CA GLY A 182 16.52 -17.76 -22.92
C GLY A 182 15.32 -18.51 -22.31
N ASN A 183 15.26 -18.69 -20.97
CA ASN A 183 14.14 -19.32 -20.32
C ASN A 183 12.95 -18.36 -20.27
N GLU A 184 11.76 -18.90 -20.46
CA GLU A 184 10.52 -18.13 -20.39
C GLU A 184 10.07 -17.91 -18.94
N LEU A 185 9.88 -16.64 -18.58
CA LEU A 185 9.37 -16.21 -17.30
C LEU A 185 7.98 -15.61 -17.49
N ASN A 186 7.01 -16.14 -16.76
CA ASN A 186 5.63 -15.66 -16.81
C ASN A 186 5.40 -14.59 -15.74
N TYR A 187 4.92 -13.43 -16.15
CA TYR A 187 4.53 -12.33 -15.27
C TYR A 187 3.05 -11.99 -15.44
N THR A 188 2.40 -11.63 -14.36
CA THR A 188 1.07 -11.02 -14.43
C THR A 188 1.23 -9.53 -14.73
N LEU A 189 0.63 -9.06 -15.82
CA LEU A 189 0.68 -7.69 -16.29
C LEU A 189 -0.67 -7.01 -16.08
N GLY A 190 -0.68 -5.84 -15.43
CA GLY A 190 -1.85 -4.96 -15.36
C GLY A 190 -1.97 -4.13 -16.64
N GLN A 191 -3.15 -4.11 -17.22
CA GLN A 191 -3.41 -3.36 -18.45
C GLN A 191 -4.52 -2.34 -18.22
N TYR A 192 -4.21 -1.08 -18.51
CA TYR A 192 -5.14 0.04 -18.50
C TYR A 192 -5.27 0.61 -19.91
N GLU A 193 -6.44 1.13 -20.23
CA GLU A 193 -6.67 1.78 -21.52
C GLU A 193 -7.60 2.98 -21.32
N GLY A 194 -7.16 4.16 -21.76
CA GLY A 194 -7.92 5.39 -21.60
C GLY A 194 -7.59 6.44 -22.66
N ASP A 195 -8.32 7.54 -22.60
CA ASP A 195 -8.09 8.70 -23.47
C ASP A 195 -6.89 9.53 -23.01
N SER A 196 -6.67 10.67 -23.71
CA SER A 196 -5.56 11.58 -23.45
C SER A 196 -5.58 12.29 -22.09
N THR A 197 -6.58 12.07 -21.26
CA THR A 197 -6.72 12.68 -19.93
C THR A 197 -6.65 11.64 -18.82
N PHE A 198 -6.50 10.37 -19.14
CA PHE A 198 -6.57 9.27 -18.22
C PHE A 198 -5.56 9.37 -17.07
N LEU A 199 -4.27 9.59 -17.38
CA LEU A 199 -3.24 9.71 -16.34
C LEU A 199 -3.51 10.90 -15.42
N LYS A 200 -3.95 12.02 -16.01
CA LYS A 200 -4.28 13.23 -15.25
C LYS A 200 -5.46 13.01 -14.29
N VAL A 201 -6.57 12.42 -14.78
CA VAL A 201 -7.76 12.14 -13.96
C VAL A 201 -7.45 11.15 -12.86
N MET A 202 -6.62 10.15 -13.14
CA MET A 202 -6.16 9.15 -12.15
C MET A 202 -5.08 9.69 -11.23
N LYS A 203 -4.60 10.94 -11.42
CA LYS A 203 -3.48 11.54 -10.68
C LYS A 203 -2.24 10.64 -10.70
N ILE A 204 -1.92 10.08 -11.87
CA ILE A 204 -0.74 9.24 -12.11
C ILE A 204 0.40 10.15 -12.56
N ASN A 205 1.48 10.18 -11.81
CA ASN A 205 2.64 11.00 -12.13
C ASN A 205 3.52 10.34 -13.20
N ILE A 206 3.83 11.08 -14.24
CA ILE A 206 4.85 10.70 -15.22
C ILE A 206 6.21 11.02 -14.62
N LEU A 207 7.02 9.99 -14.39
CA LEU A 207 8.36 10.10 -13.79
C LEU A 207 9.41 10.44 -14.86
N GLN A 208 9.21 9.91 -16.07
CA GLN A 208 10.12 10.11 -17.19
C GLN A 208 9.35 9.93 -18.50
N GLY A 209 9.68 10.72 -19.51
CA GLY A 209 9.11 10.61 -20.86
C GLY A 209 8.27 11.81 -21.26
N LEU A 210 7.38 11.59 -22.22
CA LEU A 210 6.52 12.61 -22.81
C LEU A 210 5.24 12.81 -21.99
N SER A 211 4.66 14.00 -22.07
CA SER A 211 3.28 14.21 -21.61
C SER A 211 2.28 13.44 -22.49
N GLU A 212 1.08 13.16 -21.98
CA GLU A 212 0.03 12.43 -22.71
C GLU A 212 -0.24 13.06 -24.10
N ARG A 213 -0.33 14.39 -24.14
CA ARG A 213 -0.59 15.15 -25.37
C ARG A 213 0.55 15.05 -26.39
N GLU A 214 1.80 15.08 -25.92
CA GLU A 214 2.98 14.95 -26.78
C GLU A 214 3.11 13.53 -27.30
N ALA A 215 2.89 12.53 -26.45
CA ALA A 215 2.95 11.12 -26.80
C ALA A 215 1.96 10.77 -27.92
N LEU A 216 0.71 11.24 -27.80
CA LEU A 216 -0.33 11.03 -28.84
C LEU A 216 -0.09 11.78 -30.15
N LYS A 217 0.72 12.84 -30.13
CA LYS A 217 1.15 13.52 -31.39
C LYS A 217 2.30 12.78 -32.05
N GLN A 218 3.18 12.16 -31.25
CA GLN A 218 4.40 11.56 -31.73
C GLN A 218 4.24 10.10 -32.14
N TYR A 219 3.37 9.35 -31.44
CA TYR A 219 3.19 7.92 -31.63
C TYR A 219 1.74 7.58 -31.91
N SER A 220 1.51 6.63 -32.81
CA SER A 220 0.17 6.11 -33.09
C SER A 220 -0.42 5.30 -31.93
N THR A 221 0.41 4.59 -31.21
CA THR A 221 0.01 3.78 -30.05
C THR A 221 1.03 4.00 -28.90
N PRO A 222 0.93 5.15 -28.20
CA PRO A 222 1.80 5.40 -27.05
C PRO A 222 1.35 4.61 -25.85
N VAL A 223 2.33 4.05 -25.13
CA VAL A 223 2.09 3.37 -23.85
C VAL A 223 2.97 3.95 -22.76
N TYR A 224 2.43 3.98 -21.55
CA TYR A 224 3.18 4.26 -20.34
C TYR A 224 3.33 2.97 -19.55
N ILE A 225 4.54 2.74 -19.06
CA ILE A 225 4.85 1.59 -18.22
C ILE A 225 5.13 2.06 -16.80
N ASN A 226 4.77 1.25 -15.79
CA ASN A 226 5.13 1.59 -14.43
C ASN A 226 6.59 1.24 -14.12
N GLU A 227 7.13 1.74 -12.99
CA GLU A 227 8.50 1.46 -12.56
C GLU A 227 8.79 -0.05 -12.45
N GLN A 228 7.78 -0.85 -12.02
CA GLN A 228 7.95 -2.28 -11.89
C GLN A 228 8.16 -2.95 -13.25
N TYR A 229 7.42 -2.54 -14.28
CA TYR A 229 7.58 -3.06 -15.63
C TYR A 229 8.91 -2.57 -16.25
N ALA A 230 9.26 -1.30 -16.04
CA ALA A 230 10.53 -0.77 -16.51
C ALA A 230 11.74 -1.56 -15.98
N ARG A 231 11.71 -1.98 -14.71
CA ARG A 231 12.77 -2.81 -14.11
C ARG A 231 12.88 -4.20 -14.73
N LEU A 232 11.80 -4.75 -15.27
CA LEU A 232 11.80 -6.06 -15.92
C LEU A 232 12.28 -5.99 -17.38
N LEU A 233 12.02 -4.87 -18.07
CA LEU A 233 12.29 -4.72 -19.49
C LEU A 233 13.76 -4.39 -19.80
N VAL A 234 14.43 -3.65 -18.92
CA VAL A 234 15.77 -3.14 -19.21
C VAL A 234 16.70 -3.32 -18.02
N PRO A 235 18.00 -3.59 -18.27
CA PRO A 235 19.02 -3.61 -17.24
C PRO A 235 19.12 -2.28 -16.49
N LYS A 236 19.69 -2.29 -15.28
CA LYS A 236 19.89 -1.08 -14.49
C LYS A 236 20.64 -0.01 -15.29
N GLY A 237 20.03 1.18 -15.39
CA GLY A 237 20.62 2.35 -16.01
C GLY A 237 20.24 2.58 -17.47
N GLU A 238 19.56 1.65 -18.11
CA GLU A 238 19.00 1.89 -19.45
C GLU A 238 17.66 2.60 -19.40
N ASN A 239 17.41 3.45 -20.40
CA ASN A 239 16.14 4.13 -20.58
C ASN A 239 15.24 3.34 -21.54
N PRO A 240 14.06 2.86 -21.12
CA PRO A 240 13.12 2.17 -22.00
C PRO A 240 12.29 3.13 -22.86
N VAL A 241 12.24 4.43 -22.58
CA VAL A 241 11.44 5.40 -23.33
C VAL A 241 11.89 5.47 -24.79
N GLY A 242 10.93 5.41 -25.71
CA GLY A 242 11.17 5.34 -27.15
C GLY A 242 11.41 3.94 -27.70
N LYS A 243 11.58 2.93 -26.83
CA LYS A 243 11.72 1.54 -27.28
C LYS A 243 10.33 0.94 -27.61
N PRO A 244 10.25 0.03 -28.61
CA PRO A 244 9.02 -0.68 -28.92
C PRO A 244 8.74 -1.73 -27.84
N VAL A 245 7.46 -1.91 -27.52
CA VAL A 245 6.95 -3.00 -26.72
C VAL A 245 5.85 -3.72 -27.48
N ARG A 246 5.85 -5.05 -27.42
CA ARG A 246 4.77 -5.82 -28.04
C ARG A 246 3.58 -5.86 -27.08
N LEU A 247 2.41 -5.69 -27.65
CA LEU A 247 1.14 -5.77 -26.95
C LEU A 247 0.65 -7.22 -27.05
N TYR A 248 0.67 -7.91 -25.92
CA TYR A 248 0.11 -9.26 -25.88
C TYR A 248 -1.40 -9.19 -25.68
N ASP A 249 -2.16 -9.62 -26.67
CA ASP A 249 -3.57 -9.91 -26.52
C ASP A 249 -3.72 -11.41 -26.26
N THR A 250 -3.83 -11.78 -24.99
CA THR A 250 -4.08 -13.16 -24.59
C THR A 250 -5.56 -13.41 -24.33
N GLU A 251 -6.44 -12.98 -25.23
CA GLU A 251 -7.75 -13.58 -25.27
C GLU A 251 -7.59 -15.06 -25.64
N PHE A 252 -7.81 -15.92 -24.65
CA PHE A 252 -7.85 -17.39 -24.79
C PHE A 252 -6.55 -18.10 -25.24
N GLY A 253 -5.41 -17.73 -24.69
CA GLY A 253 -4.21 -18.58 -24.80
C GLY A 253 -3.60 -18.69 -26.19
N LYS A 254 -3.89 -17.77 -27.09
CA LYS A 254 -3.22 -17.68 -28.38
C LYS A 254 -1.96 -16.85 -28.22
N MET A 255 -0.83 -17.54 -28.21
CA MET A 255 0.48 -16.92 -28.36
C MET A 255 0.59 -16.23 -29.72
N GLU A 256 1.19 -15.07 -29.75
CA GLU A 256 1.66 -14.23 -30.86
C GLU A 256 1.29 -14.70 -32.29
N LYS A 257 0.51 -13.88 -32.98
CA LYS A 257 0.56 -13.86 -34.45
C LYS A 257 1.66 -12.86 -34.88
N GLU A 258 2.52 -13.27 -35.80
CA GLU A 258 3.39 -12.34 -36.51
C GLU A 258 2.54 -11.21 -37.09
N GLY A 259 2.84 -9.94 -36.69
CA GLY A 259 2.12 -8.75 -37.15
C GLY A 259 1.31 -8.00 -36.10
N GLU A 260 1.39 -8.33 -34.81
CA GLU A 260 0.72 -7.55 -33.77
C GLU A 260 1.27 -6.12 -33.62
N PRO A 261 0.39 -5.15 -33.28
CA PRO A 261 0.81 -3.76 -33.18
C PRO A 261 1.92 -3.57 -32.15
N ILE A 262 3.01 -2.97 -32.59
CA ILE A 262 4.08 -2.55 -31.72
C ILE A 262 3.69 -1.21 -31.12
N ALA A 263 3.54 -1.15 -29.80
CA ALA A 263 3.39 0.10 -29.08
C ALA A 263 4.77 0.69 -28.76
N ILE A 264 4.84 2.00 -28.63
CA ILE A 264 6.07 2.69 -28.25
C ILE A 264 5.94 3.19 -26.82
N ILE A 265 6.95 2.90 -26.00
CA ILE A 265 7.00 3.38 -24.62
C ILE A 265 7.18 4.90 -24.64
N ALA A 266 6.12 5.63 -24.33
CA ALA A 266 6.11 7.09 -24.28
C ALA A 266 6.67 7.62 -22.95
N GLY A 267 6.59 6.84 -21.89
CA GLY A 267 7.10 7.23 -20.59
C GLY A 267 7.01 6.16 -19.53
N ILE A 268 7.62 6.49 -18.39
CA ILE A 268 7.55 5.71 -17.15
C ILE A 268 6.67 6.47 -16.17
N VAL A 269 5.70 5.78 -15.57
CA VAL A 269 4.82 6.30 -14.55
C VAL A 269 5.10 5.65 -13.19
N GLU A 270 4.67 6.31 -12.14
CA GLU A 270 4.75 5.76 -10.79
C GLU A 270 3.92 4.46 -10.64
N ASN A 271 4.30 3.65 -9.67
CA ASN A 271 3.56 2.45 -9.35
C ASN A 271 2.17 2.78 -8.78
N LEU A 272 1.13 2.13 -9.32
CA LEU A 272 -0.23 2.25 -8.83
C LEU A 272 -0.57 1.14 -7.84
N TYR A 273 -1.16 1.54 -6.73
CA TYR A 273 -1.74 0.64 -5.74
C TYR A 273 -3.25 0.64 -5.92
N THR A 274 -3.76 -0.27 -6.73
CA THR A 274 -5.17 -0.32 -7.14
C THR A 274 -5.99 -1.36 -6.41
N GLY A 275 -5.32 -2.32 -5.79
CA GLY A 275 -5.96 -3.39 -5.01
C GLY A 275 -5.67 -3.31 -3.53
N THR A 276 -5.73 -4.46 -2.88
CA THR A 276 -5.27 -4.59 -1.51
C THR A 276 -3.76 -4.35 -1.46
N LEU A 277 -3.27 -3.58 -0.51
CA LEU A 277 -1.83 -3.44 -0.25
C LEU A 277 -1.13 -4.77 0.07
N ARG A 278 -1.89 -5.86 0.08
CA ARG A 278 -1.42 -7.22 0.17
C ARG A 278 -0.86 -7.75 -1.13
N GLN A 279 -1.25 -7.18 -2.26
CA GLN A 279 -0.78 -7.60 -3.57
C GLN A 279 0.50 -6.84 -3.92
N GLU A 280 1.44 -7.55 -4.53
CA GLU A 280 2.58 -6.89 -5.16
C GLU A 280 2.05 -5.95 -6.25
N VAL A 281 2.73 -4.83 -6.41
CA VAL A 281 2.44 -3.96 -7.55
C VAL A 281 2.77 -4.74 -8.82
N TYR A 282 1.76 -5.00 -9.63
CA TYR A 282 1.97 -5.65 -10.91
C TYR A 282 2.77 -4.76 -11.85
N PRO A 283 3.67 -5.33 -12.67
CA PRO A 283 4.09 -4.67 -13.89
C PRO A 283 2.85 -4.23 -14.63
N SER A 284 2.79 -3.00 -15.09
CA SER A 284 1.60 -2.51 -15.76
C SER A 284 1.94 -1.59 -16.91
N LEU A 285 1.05 -1.59 -17.89
CA LEU A 285 1.09 -0.61 -18.97
C LEU A 285 -0.27 0.05 -19.15
N THR A 286 -0.22 1.32 -19.53
CA THR A 286 -1.38 2.15 -19.80
C THR A 286 -1.31 2.59 -21.26
N TYR A 287 -2.29 2.18 -22.05
CA TYR A 287 -2.46 2.64 -23.41
C TYR A 287 -3.21 3.95 -23.42
N LEU A 288 -2.75 4.88 -24.23
CA LEU A 288 -3.55 6.03 -24.61
C LEU A 288 -4.10 5.84 -26.01
N THR A 289 -5.39 6.03 -26.15
CA THR A 289 -6.08 5.89 -27.44
C THR A 289 -7.04 7.06 -27.66
N HIS A 290 -7.23 7.42 -28.94
CA HIS A 290 -8.26 8.36 -29.36
C HIS A 290 -9.53 7.68 -29.84
N THR A 291 -9.49 6.35 -30.01
CA THR A 291 -10.54 5.59 -30.69
C THR A 291 -11.42 4.82 -29.72
N PRO A 292 -12.75 5.06 -29.76
CA PRO A 292 -13.71 4.17 -29.11
C PRO A 292 -13.67 2.73 -29.70
N PRO A 293 -14.24 1.74 -29.02
CA PRO A 293 -15.24 1.93 -27.98
C PRO A 293 -14.64 2.08 -26.59
N TYR A 294 -15.16 3.05 -25.83
CA TYR A 294 -14.97 3.13 -24.39
C TYR A 294 -16.26 2.64 -23.73
N ASN A 295 -16.11 2.00 -22.56
CA ASN A 295 -17.24 1.47 -21.80
C ASN A 295 -17.43 2.21 -20.47
N LEU A 296 -16.46 3.01 -20.09
CA LEU A 296 -16.41 3.67 -18.79
C LEU A 296 -16.13 5.15 -18.95
N VAL A 297 -16.76 5.96 -18.11
CA VAL A 297 -16.32 7.32 -17.85
C VAL A 297 -15.95 7.44 -16.36
N GLN A 298 -14.71 7.87 -16.11
CA GLN A 298 -14.29 8.23 -14.76
C GLN A 298 -14.39 9.73 -14.62
N VAL A 299 -15.06 10.15 -13.54
CA VAL A 299 -15.37 11.55 -13.30
C VAL A 299 -14.85 11.94 -11.92
N ARG A 300 -14.02 12.97 -11.88
CA ARG A 300 -13.60 13.60 -10.63
C ARG A 300 -14.53 14.77 -10.34
N LEU A 301 -15.19 14.68 -9.20
CA LEU A 301 -16.16 15.66 -8.76
C LEU A 301 -15.49 16.72 -7.89
N LYS A 302 -15.98 17.97 -7.97
CA LYS A 302 -15.62 18.98 -6.97
C LYS A 302 -16.27 18.63 -5.65
N LYS A 303 -15.47 18.53 -4.59
CA LYS A 303 -15.91 18.09 -3.25
C LYS A 303 -17.15 18.88 -2.75
N GLU A 304 -17.11 20.20 -2.91
CA GLU A 304 -18.15 21.12 -2.44
C GLU A 304 -19.48 20.94 -3.18
N HIS A 305 -19.46 20.42 -4.38
CA HIS A 305 -20.61 20.25 -5.28
C HIS A 305 -20.97 18.78 -5.56
N ARG A 306 -20.42 17.84 -4.77
CA ARG A 306 -20.59 16.41 -5.01
C ARG A 306 -22.04 15.95 -5.14
N ALA A 307 -22.91 16.38 -4.21
CA ALA A 307 -24.34 15.98 -4.22
C ALA A 307 -25.07 16.55 -5.45
N GLU A 308 -24.81 17.81 -5.79
CA GLU A 308 -25.35 18.45 -6.98
C GLU A 308 -24.88 17.75 -8.25
N ALA A 309 -23.59 17.44 -8.34
CA ALA A 309 -23.01 16.72 -9.46
C ALA A 309 -23.67 15.36 -9.68
N LEU A 310 -23.82 14.56 -8.63
CA LEU A 310 -24.48 13.24 -8.72
C LEU A 310 -25.92 13.35 -9.22
N THR A 311 -26.67 14.34 -8.76
CA THR A 311 -28.05 14.60 -9.24
C THR A 311 -28.07 14.93 -10.72
N LEU A 312 -27.17 15.82 -11.17
CA LEU A 312 -27.06 16.20 -12.59
C LEU A 312 -26.62 15.02 -13.45
N LEU A 313 -25.68 14.22 -12.99
CA LEU A 313 -25.22 13.02 -13.69
C LEU A 313 -26.36 12.02 -13.86
N GLN A 314 -27.14 11.77 -12.80
CA GLN A 314 -28.30 10.90 -12.86
C GLN A 314 -29.35 11.41 -13.85
N GLN A 315 -29.74 12.68 -13.79
CA GLN A 315 -30.73 13.26 -14.71
C GLN A 315 -30.27 13.17 -16.16
N THR A 316 -28.99 13.39 -16.40
CA THR A 316 -28.42 13.31 -17.76
C THR A 316 -28.38 11.88 -18.25
N TRP A 317 -28.03 10.94 -17.38
CA TRP A 317 -28.02 9.51 -17.70
C TRP A 317 -29.42 9.02 -18.07
N GLU A 318 -30.43 9.31 -17.24
CA GLU A 318 -31.82 8.93 -17.44
C GLU A 318 -32.39 9.50 -18.77
N LYS A 319 -31.95 10.70 -19.15
CA LYS A 319 -32.34 11.30 -20.43
C LYS A 319 -31.74 10.60 -21.62
N ILE A 320 -30.48 10.14 -21.53
CA ILE A 320 -29.75 9.50 -22.61
C ILE A 320 -30.03 8.01 -22.66
N ASN A 321 -30.18 7.37 -21.49
CA ASN A 321 -30.38 5.93 -21.30
C ASN A 321 -31.64 5.64 -20.48
N PRO A 322 -32.85 5.92 -20.94
CA PRO A 322 -34.08 5.82 -20.15
C PRO A 322 -34.40 4.41 -19.67
N ASN A 323 -33.81 3.38 -20.28
CA ASN A 323 -34.04 1.97 -19.95
C ASN A 323 -32.92 1.34 -19.10
N VAL A 324 -31.89 2.11 -18.76
CA VAL A 324 -30.73 1.64 -17.97
C VAL A 324 -30.65 2.43 -16.68
N PRO A 325 -30.71 1.79 -15.51
CA PRO A 325 -30.56 2.49 -14.23
C PRO A 325 -29.24 3.26 -14.18
N PHE A 326 -29.26 4.42 -13.53
CA PHE A 326 -28.03 5.14 -13.21
C PHE A 326 -27.32 4.45 -12.06
N GLU A 327 -26.17 3.89 -12.32
CA GLU A 327 -25.30 3.30 -11.31
C GLU A 327 -23.90 3.88 -11.45
N TYR A 328 -23.25 4.12 -10.33
CA TYR A 328 -21.87 4.55 -10.30
C TYR A 328 -21.12 3.84 -9.18
N GLN A 329 -19.83 3.68 -9.35
CA GLN A 329 -18.93 3.14 -8.35
C GLN A 329 -18.09 4.28 -7.77
N ASP A 330 -18.09 4.44 -6.44
CA ASP A 330 -17.17 5.34 -5.75
C ASP A 330 -15.84 4.63 -5.59
N ILE A 331 -14.82 5.11 -6.30
CA ILE A 331 -13.52 4.45 -6.36
C ILE A 331 -12.77 4.52 -5.04
N TYR A 332 -12.96 5.60 -4.27
CA TYR A 332 -12.39 5.70 -2.93
C TYR A 332 -13.01 4.69 -1.97
N GLU A 333 -14.34 4.57 -1.97
CA GLU A 333 -15.04 3.61 -1.12
C GLU A 333 -14.65 2.17 -1.48
N GLU A 334 -14.58 1.84 -2.76
CA GLU A 334 -14.16 0.51 -3.24
C GLU A 334 -12.73 0.18 -2.81
N PHE A 335 -11.81 1.14 -2.96
CA PHE A 335 -10.43 0.98 -2.51
C PHE A 335 -10.34 0.76 -0.99
N MET A 336 -11.08 1.55 -0.21
CA MET A 336 -11.11 1.40 1.25
C MET A 336 -11.77 0.09 1.68
N LEU A 337 -12.83 -0.35 1.00
CA LEU A 337 -13.49 -1.64 1.25
C LEU A 337 -12.55 -2.81 0.98
N SER A 338 -11.81 -2.78 -0.12
CA SER A 338 -10.80 -3.78 -0.47
C SER A 338 -9.69 -3.89 0.60
N ASN A 339 -9.38 -2.78 1.28
CA ASN A 339 -8.37 -2.73 2.33
C ASN A 339 -8.93 -2.84 3.76
N ARG A 340 -10.25 -2.98 3.93
CA ARG A 340 -10.93 -2.97 5.22
C ARG A 340 -10.35 -3.96 6.23
N LYS A 341 -10.10 -5.21 5.83
CA LYS A 341 -9.51 -6.24 6.72
C LYS A 341 -8.11 -5.84 7.23
N THR A 342 -7.32 -5.20 6.39
CA THR A 342 -5.99 -4.71 6.77
C THR A 342 -6.10 -3.56 7.77
N ILE A 343 -7.05 -2.65 7.57
CA ILE A 343 -7.32 -1.53 8.46
C ILE A 343 -7.84 -2.02 9.81
N GLU A 344 -8.77 -2.97 9.84
CA GLU A 344 -9.30 -3.57 11.06
C GLU A 344 -8.21 -4.30 11.86
N LEU A 345 -7.36 -5.07 11.18
CA LEU A 345 -6.20 -5.72 11.82
C LEU A 345 -5.24 -4.70 12.43
N ALA A 346 -5.01 -3.59 11.73
CA ALA A 346 -4.20 -2.48 12.22
C ALA A 346 -4.70 -1.93 13.56
N HIS A 347 -5.98 -1.64 13.62
CA HIS A 347 -6.60 -1.11 14.84
C HIS A 347 -6.53 -2.12 16.01
N LEU A 348 -6.75 -3.40 15.75
CA LEU A 348 -6.62 -4.45 16.76
C LEU A 348 -5.19 -4.54 17.31
N LEU A 349 -4.18 -4.52 16.45
CA LEU A 349 -2.77 -4.58 16.86
C LEU A 349 -2.37 -3.35 17.68
N ILE A 350 -2.82 -2.15 17.29
CA ILE A 350 -2.60 -0.93 18.05
C ILE A 350 -3.22 -1.05 19.45
N MET A 351 -4.46 -1.51 19.53
CA MET A 351 -5.16 -1.70 20.81
C MET A 351 -4.44 -2.70 21.71
N TYR A 352 -4.06 -3.86 21.18
CA TYR A 352 -3.31 -4.87 21.94
C TYR A 352 -1.94 -4.39 22.40
N SER A 353 -1.25 -3.59 21.57
CA SER A 353 0.03 -3.00 21.93
C SER A 353 -0.10 -2.04 23.13
N ILE A 354 -1.13 -1.18 23.11
CA ILE A 354 -1.41 -0.27 24.22
C ILE A 354 -1.71 -1.05 25.50
N ILE A 355 -2.58 -2.08 25.42
CA ILE A 355 -2.90 -2.92 26.57
C ILE A 355 -1.66 -3.63 27.12
N SER A 356 -0.83 -4.20 26.23
CA SER A 356 0.42 -4.87 26.64
C SER A 356 1.38 -3.91 27.35
N LEU A 357 1.50 -2.68 26.86
CA LEU A 357 2.34 -1.66 27.52
C LEU A 357 1.81 -1.24 28.88
N LEU A 358 0.49 -1.18 29.05
CA LEU A 358 -0.12 -0.82 30.35
C LEU A 358 0.01 -1.94 31.39
N LEU A 359 0.15 -3.19 30.95
CA LEU A 359 0.29 -4.38 31.83
C LEU A 359 1.76 -4.69 32.15
N THR A 360 2.72 -4.05 31.49
CA THR A 360 4.17 -4.22 31.71
C THR A 360 4.69 -3.22 32.72
#